data_272db4b1c24532d5be09343f6e52b35d
#
_entry.id   272db4b1c24532d5be09343f6e52b35d
#
_cell.length_a   1.000
_cell.length_b   1.000
_cell.length_c   1.000
_cell.angle_alpha   90.00
_cell.angle_beta   90.00
_cell.angle_gamma   90.00
#
_symmetry.space_group_name_H-M   'P 1'
#
loop_
_entity.id
_entity.type
_entity.pdbx_description
1 polymer ?
#
loop_
_entity_poly.entity_id
_entity_poly.type
_entity_poly.pdbx_seq_one_letter_code
_entity_poly.pdbx_strand_id
1 'polypeptide(L)'
;MHAKGSIARVEIAEADKIEEVVHTDRRKSTKEQKIETCAQGKKEEHLAIWVKASVIKYEEELKKLQIELLKLQNHVKDQGLKILMIFEGRDAAGKGGTIKRITEHLNPRGARVVALDKPSDVEKTQWYFQRYVQHLPSAGEIVFFDRSWYNRAGVEPVMGFCTPEEHQEFLREVGEYERMLVNSGIKLFKFYFSVSKNEQAKRFKERKTDPLKQFKLSPVDEKAQELWDKYTIAKYSMLLASHTSHAPWIIIRSDNKKKARLNCFKYILSRSTYPTKIIASNFVISDKILLDGDKEIKLMESAMSLKKNDEFNEKG
;
A
#
# COMPACT_ATOMS: atom_id res chain seq x y z
N MET A 1 12.39 -30.96 18.30
CA MET A 1 12.10 -29.93 19.31
C MET A 1 11.00 -29.01 18.75
N HIS A 2 9.77 -29.22 19.24
CA HIS A 2 8.60 -28.44 18.78
C HIS A 2 8.54 -27.14 19.59
N ALA A 3 8.73 -26.01 18.93
CA ALA A 3 8.50 -24.71 19.54
C ALA A 3 6.99 -24.57 19.81
N LYS A 4 6.60 -24.59 21.07
CA LYS A 4 5.24 -24.25 21.51
C LYS A 4 5.01 -22.77 21.24
N GLY A 5 4.17 -22.45 20.25
CA GLY A 5 3.71 -21.08 20.02
C GLY A 5 2.94 -20.59 21.25
N SER A 6 3.39 -19.48 21.83
CA SER A 6 2.71 -18.85 22.95
C SER A 6 1.32 -18.35 22.49
N ILE A 7 0.28 -18.80 23.18
CA ILE A 7 -1.11 -18.39 22.97
C ILE A 7 -1.47 -17.42 24.08
N ALA A 8 -1.91 -16.23 23.75
CA ALA A 8 -2.38 -15.25 24.72
C ALA A 8 -3.92 -15.31 24.82
N ARG A 9 -4.44 -15.24 26.04
CA ARG A 9 -5.88 -15.13 26.32
C ARG A 9 -6.23 -13.65 26.37
N VAL A 10 -7.24 -13.23 25.63
CA VAL A 10 -7.76 -11.88 25.65
C VAL A 10 -9.23 -11.94 26.07
N GLU A 11 -9.57 -11.28 27.15
CA GLU A 11 -10.95 -11.05 27.56
C GLU A 11 -11.40 -9.74 26.92
N ILE A 12 -12.47 -9.78 26.14
CA ILE A 12 -13.00 -8.61 25.45
C ILE A 12 -14.41 -8.33 26.01
N ALA A 13 -14.53 -7.24 26.71
CA ALA A 13 -15.81 -6.71 27.15
C ALA A 13 -16.29 -5.69 26.12
N GLU A 14 -17.08 -6.08 25.16
CA GLU A 14 -17.94 -5.31 24.25
C GLU A 14 -18.07 -6.00 22.89
N ALA A 15 -19.27 -6.45 22.58
CA ALA A 15 -19.55 -7.32 21.41
C ALA A 15 -19.57 -6.59 20.05
N ASP A 16 -19.51 -5.26 19.99
CA ASP A 16 -19.81 -4.49 18.76
C ASP A 16 -18.62 -4.18 17.84
N LYS A 17 -17.42 -4.72 18.08
CA LYS A 17 -16.23 -4.38 17.28
C LYS A 17 -15.41 -5.56 16.75
N ILE A 18 -15.98 -6.74 16.65
CA ILE A 18 -15.25 -7.91 16.15
C ILE A 18 -15.75 -8.31 14.75
N GLU A 19 -15.50 -7.49 13.74
CA GLU A 19 -15.80 -7.89 12.35
C GLU A 19 -14.62 -8.39 11.54
N GLU A 20 -13.42 -8.51 12.06
CA GLU A 20 -12.30 -8.79 11.17
C GLU A 20 -11.23 -9.70 11.74
N VAL A 21 -11.31 -10.77 12.26
CA VAL A 21 -10.18 -11.75 12.38
C VAL A 21 -10.62 -13.09 12.99
N VAL A 22 -11.50 -13.78 12.33
CA VAL A 22 -11.66 -15.21 12.62
C VAL A 22 -11.05 -16.02 11.46
N HIS A 23 -9.79 -16.37 11.54
CA HIS A 23 -9.24 -17.48 10.77
C HIS A 23 -9.42 -18.74 11.60
N THR A 24 -10.49 -19.47 11.36
CA THR A 24 -10.65 -20.83 11.87
C THR A 24 -9.66 -21.74 11.15
N ASP A 25 -8.66 -22.22 11.86
CA ASP A 25 -7.80 -23.32 11.42
C ASP A 25 -8.62 -24.63 11.51
N ARG A 26 -9.10 -25.13 10.38
CA ARG A 26 -9.98 -26.31 10.28
C ARG A 26 -9.29 -27.65 10.61
N ARG A 27 -8.15 -27.66 11.25
CA ARG A 27 -7.39 -28.89 11.55
C ARG A 27 -7.13 -29.14 13.01
N LYS A 28 -8.08 -28.93 13.90
CA LYS A 28 -8.04 -29.59 15.23
C LYS A 28 -9.45 -29.86 15.70
N SER A 29 -9.69 -31.18 15.91
CA SER A 29 -10.85 -31.79 16.51
C SER A 29 -11.49 -30.97 17.64
N THR A 30 -12.83 -30.94 17.60
CA THR A 30 -13.76 -30.75 18.70
C THR A 30 -13.10 -30.86 20.09
N LYS A 31 -12.66 -29.73 20.63
CA LYS A 31 -12.53 -29.54 22.06
C LYS A 31 -13.63 -28.56 22.45
N GLU A 32 -14.49 -29.09 23.34
CA GLU A 32 -15.62 -28.40 23.93
C GLU A 32 -15.32 -26.93 24.23
N GLN A 33 -16.14 -26.07 23.67
CA GLN A 33 -16.18 -24.64 24.06
C GLN A 33 -16.70 -24.60 25.48
N LYS A 34 -15.84 -24.38 26.47
CA LYS A 34 -16.27 -24.06 27.82
C LYS A 34 -16.85 -22.63 27.81
N ILE A 35 -18.15 -22.54 27.93
CA ILE A 35 -18.84 -21.30 28.26
C ILE A 35 -18.69 -21.11 29.77
N GLU A 36 -17.88 -20.15 30.19
CA GLU A 36 -17.84 -19.72 31.59
C GLU A 36 -18.89 -18.62 31.79
N THR A 37 -20.00 -18.96 32.47
CA THR A 37 -20.99 -17.99 32.94
C THR A 37 -20.49 -17.38 34.22
N CYS A 38 -20.17 -16.09 34.25
CA CYS A 38 -20.00 -15.33 35.49
C CYS A 38 -21.37 -14.96 36.07
N ALA A 39 -21.68 -15.54 37.20
CA ALA A 39 -22.93 -15.24 37.96
C ALA A 39 -22.73 -13.99 38.79
N GLN A 40 -23.19 -12.84 38.27
CA GLN A 40 -23.79 -11.76 39.08
C GLN A 40 -24.49 -10.74 38.15
N GLY A 41 -25.81 -10.81 38.12
CA GLY A 41 -26.67 -9.66 37.90
C GLY A 41 -26.96 -9.14 36.50
N LYS A 42 -26.39 -9.62 35.41
CA LYS A 42 -26.82 -9.61 33.99
C LYS A 42 -26.12 -10.77 33.29
N LYS A 43 -26.86 -11.61 32.58
CA LYS A 43 -26.27 -12.67 31.77
C LYS A 43 -25.59 -12.05 30.56
N GLU A 44 -24.33 -11.65 30.66
CA GLU A 44 -23.46 -11.39 29.51
C GLU A 44 -22.81 -12.69 29.15
N GLU A 45 -23.03 -13.17 27.91
CA GLU A 45 -22.33 -14.31 27.38
C GLU A 45 -20.91 -13.89 26.97
N HIS A 46 -19.91 -14.40 27.65
CA HIS A 46 -18.50 -14.20 27.31
C HIS A 46 -18.01 -15.36 26.44
N LEU A 47 -17.60 -15.06 25.21
CA LEU A 47 -16.96 -16.03 24.32
C LEU A 47 -15.44 -15.87 24.37
N ALA A 48 -14.72 -16.94 24.70
CA ALA A 48 -13.27 -16.96 24.65
C ALA A 48 -12.80 -17.22 23.22
N ILE A 49 -12.08 -16.26 22.62
CA ILE A 49 -11.51 -16.37 21.26
C ILE A 49 -9.99 -16.52 21.36
N TRP A 50 -9.45 -17.55 20.70
CA TRP A 50 -8.01 -17.78 20.62
C TRP A 50 -7.42 -17.03 19.43
N VAL A 51 -6.57 -16.01 19.69
CA VAL A 51 -5.91 -15.20 18.68
C VAL A 51 -4.40 -15.46 18.71
N LYS A 52 -3.76 -15.57 17.54
CA LYS A 52 -2.29 -15.73 17.45
C LYS A 52 -1.60 -14.50 18.06
N ALA A 53 -0.62 -14.66 18.93
CA ALA A 53 0.13 -13.56 19.55
C ALA A 53 0.74 -12.59 18.53
N SER A 54 1.11 -13.07 17.34
CA SER A 54 1.61 -12.23 16.25
C SER A 54 0.54 -11.27 15.66
N VAL A 55 -0.74 -11.62 15.78
CA VAL A 55 -1.84 -10.74 15.36
C VAL A 55 -2.00 -9.62 16.38
N ILE A 56 -2.02 -9.96 17.67
CA ILE A 56 -2.12 -8.98 18.76
C ILE A 56 -0.97 -7.97 18.68
N LYS A 57 0.27 -8.43 18.56
CA LYS A 57 1.45 -7.56 18.40
C LYS A 57 1.34 -6.63 17.18
N TYR A 58 0.80 -7.13 16.07
CA TYR A 58 0.58 -6.31 14.89
C TYR A 58 -0.46 -5.22 15.13
N GLU A 59 -1.60 -5.55 15.74
CA GLU A 59 -2.67 -4.57 16.00
C GLU A 59 -2.23 -3.51 17.03
N GLU A 60 -1.49 -3.91 18.07
CA GLU A 60 -0.90 -2.97 19.04
C GLU A 60 0.09 -2.00 18.37
N GLU A 61 0.98 -2.51 17.51
CA GLU A 61 1.93 -1.69 16.77
C GLU A 61 1.21 -0.76 15.78
N LEU A 62 0.22 -1.27 15.05
CA LEU A 62 -0.60 -0.49 14.14
C LEU A 62 -1.32 0.65 14.86
N LYS A 63 -1.96 0.36 16.00
CA LYS A 63 -2.67 1.38 16.82
C LYS A 63 -1.73 2.50 17.26
N LYS A 64 -0.51 2.18 17.71
CA LYS A 64 0.51 3.18 18.07
C LYS A 64 0.84 4.09 16.88
N LEU A 65 1.04 3.52 15.69
CA LEU A 65 1.34 4.27 14.48
C LEU A 65 0.14 5.11 13.99
N GLN A 66 -1.08 4.62 14.16
CA GLN A 66 -2.30 5.38 13.84
C GLN A 66 -2.47 6.60 14.77
N ILE A 67 -2.15 6.48 16.05
CA ILE A 67 -2.12 7.62 16.98
C ILE A 67 -1.10 8.67 16.51
N GLU A 68 0.07 8.26 16.06
CA GLU A 68 1.07 9.18 15.53
C GLU A 68 0.61 9.86 14.22
N LEU A 69 -0.14 9.17 13.37
CA LEU A 69 -0.75 9.77 12.17
C LEU A 69 -1.80 10.84 12.52
N LEU A 70 -2.56 10.65 13.59
CA LEU A 70 -3.49 11.69 14.09
C LEU A 70 -2.75 12.94 14.54
N LYS A 71 -1.62 12.79 15.26
CA LYS A 71 -0.78 13.91 15.65
C LYS A 71 -0.20 14.64 14.43
N LEU A 72 0.25 13.87 13.44
CA LEU A 72 0.73 14.42 12.17
C LEU A 72 -0.39 15.20 11.46
N GLN A 73 -1.61 14.64 11.37
CA GLN A 73 -2.74 15.32 10.73
C GLN A 73 -3.08 16.65 11.42
N ASN A 74 -3.14 16.66 12.74
CA ASN A 74 -3.37 17.90 13.49
C ASN A 74 -2.29 18.94 13.17
N HIS A 75 -1.03 18.55 13.18
CA HIS A 75 0.08 19.43 12.82
C HIS A 75 -0.02 19.96 11.38
N VAL A 76 -0.38 19.08 10.42
CA VAL A 76 -0.60 19.48 9.01
C VAL A 76 -1.68 20.55 8.92
N LYS A 77 -2.79 20.37 9.64
CA LYS A 77 -3.88 21.33 9.68
C LYS A 77 -3.45 22.67 10.31
N ASP A 78 -2.79 22.60 11.47
CA ASP A 78 -2.42 23.80 12.24
C ASP A 78 -1.36 24.65 11.53
N GLN A 79 -0.45 24.01 10.79
CA GLN A 79 0.63 24.67 10.04
C GLN A 79 0.29 24.93 8.57
N GLY A 80 -0.91 24.57 8.13
CA GLY A 80 -1.29 24.75 6.72
C GLY A 80 -0.43 23.94 5.74
N LEU A 81 0.17 22.83 6.18
CA LEU A 81 1.02 22.01 5.32
C LEU A 81 0.18 21.29 4.25
N LYS A 82 0.84 20.95 3.13
CA LYS A 82 0.23 20.20 2.01
C LYS A 82 0.97 18.89 1.84
N ILE A 83 0.29 17.77 2.06
CA ILE A 83 0.89 16.43 1.90
C ILE A 83 0.15 15.65 0.82
N LEU A 84 0.91 15.14 -0.15
CA LEU A 84 0.41 14.28 -1.21
C LEU A 84 1.12 12.92 -1.12
N MET A 85 0.34 11.85 -1.07
CA MET A 85 0.85 10.48 -1.02
C MET A 85 0.33 9.68 -2.21
N ILE A 86 1.23 9.18 -3.04
CA ILE A 86 0.90 8.35 -4.21
C ILE A 86 1.14 6.89 -3.88
N PHE A 87 0.14 6.06 -4.15
CA PHE A 87 0.19 4.62 -3.95
C PHE A 87 0.08 3.91 -5.30
N GLU A 88 1.21 3.45 -5.80
CA GLU A 88 1.33 2.73 -7.06
C GLU A 88 1.78 1.27 -6.84
N GLY A 89 1.78 0.50 -7.90
CA GLY A 89 2.23 -0.88 -7.88
C GLY A 89 1.25 -1.84 -8.51
N ARG A 90 1.65 -3.11 -8.57
CA ARG A 90 0.89 -4.17 -9.24
C ARG A 90 -0.47 -4.41 -8.60
N ASP A 91 -1.38 -5.00 -9.37
CA ASP A 91 -2.68 -5.38 -8.85
C ASP A 91 -2.54 -6.43 -7.74
N ALA A 92 -3.47 -6.39 -6.80
CA ALA A 92 -3.44 -7.18 -5.57
C ALA A 92 -2.21 -6.96 -4.66
N ALA A 93 -1.34 -5.97 -4.91
CA ALA A 93 -0.18 -5.68 -4.08
C ALA A 93 -0.52 -5.14 -2.68
N GLY A 94 -1.74 -4.64 -2.46
CA GLY A 94 -2.21 -4.21 -1.13
C GLY A 94 -2.27 -2.70 -0.92
N LYS A 95 -2.26 -1.89 -1.99
CA LYS A 95 -2.40 -0.42 -1.98
C LYS A 95 -3.62 0.04 -1.18
N GLY A 96 -4.82 -0.25 -1.66
CA GLY A 96 -6.07 0.19 -1.03
C GLY A 96 -6.24 -0.30 0.40
N GLY A 97 -5.75 -1.52 0.73
CA GLY A 97 -5.76 -2.01 2.12
C GLY A 97 -4.80 -1.26 3.04
N THR A 98 -3.72 -0.67 2.51
CA THR A 98 -2.81 0.19 3.27
C THR A 98 -3.43 1.58 3.43
N ILE A 99 -3.98 2.16 2.37
CA ILE A 99 -4.69 3.44 2.41
C ILE A 99 -5.84 3.38 3.42
N LYS A 100 -6.69 2.33 3.37
CA LYS A 100 -7.78 2.13 4.33
C LYS A 100 -7.28 2.20 5.78
N ARG A 101 -6.17 1.52 6.11
CA ARG A 101 -5.63 1.52 7.48
C ARG A 101 -4.95 2.83 7.88
N ILE A 102 -4.38 3.57 6.91
CA ILE A 102 -3.84 4.91 7.17
C ILE A 102 -4.99 5.88 7.50
N THR A 103 -6.07 5.85 6.72
CA THR A 103 -7.17 6.81 6.82
C THR A 103 -8.21 6.46 7.87
N GLU A 104 -8.16 5.27 8.45
CA GLU A 104 -9.19 4.68 9.32
C GLU A 104 -9.63 5.59 10.48
N HIS A 105 -8.69 6.31 11.06
CA HIS A 105 -8.96 7.22 12.20
C HIS A 105 -8.71 8.69 11.88
N LEU A 106 -8.27 9.01 10.66
CA LEU A 106 -8.05 10.39 10.27
C LEU A 106 -9.37 11.14 10.06
N ASN A 107 -9.37 12.42 10.38
CA ASN A 107 -10.50 13.29 10.10
C ASN A 107 -10.65 13.46 8.57
N PRO A 108 -11.79 13.04 7.98
CA PRO A 108 -11.98 13.09 6.53
C PRO A 108 -12.06 14.50 5.95
N ARG A 109 -12.27 15.54 6.78
CA ARG A 109 -12.22 16.94 6.33
C ARG A 109 -10.83 17.42 5.97
N GLY A 110 -9.78 16.78 6.52
CA GLY A 110 -8.38 17.13 6.23
C GLY A 110 -7.56 15.96 5.67
N ALA A 111 -8.22 14.83 5.36
CA ALA A 111 -7.59 13.66 4.78
C ALA A 111 -8.56 13.00 3.80
N ARG A 112 -8.23 12.98 2.50
CA ARG A 112 -9.12 12.39 1.49
C ARG A 112 -8.39 11.44 0.57
N VAL A 113 -9.12 10.42 0.11
CA VAL A 113 -8.63 9.45 -0.86
C VAL A 113 -9.16 9.82 -2.24
N VAL A 114 -8.27 9.82 -3.21
CA VAL A 114 -8.57 10.07 -4.62
C VAL A 114 -8.29 8.78 -5.38
N ALA A 115 -9.32 8.21 -5.98
CA ALA A 115 -9.25 7.05 -6.86
C ALA A 115 -10.05 7.40 -8.12
N LEU A 116 -9.35 7.80 -9.18
CA LEU A 116 -10.00 8.24 -10.41
C LEU A 116 -10.33 7.03 -11.29
N ASP A 117 -11.52 7.06 -11.86
CA ASP A 117 -11.95 6.12 -12.89
C ASP A 117 -11.20 6.33 -14.21
N LYS A 118 -11.53 5.53 -15.23
CA LYS A 118 -11.03 5.75 -16.58
C LYS A 118 -11.36 7.17 -17.04
N PRO A 119 -10.43 7.84 -17.78
CA PRO A 119 -10.68 9.18 -18.28
C PRO A 119 -11.92 9.19 -19.19
N SER A 120 -12.76 10.21 -19.02
CA SER A 120 -13.85 10.52 -19.95
C SER A 120 -13.30 10.91 -21.32
N ASP A 121 -14.17 10.95 -22.34
CA ASP A 121 -13.73 11.36 -23.68
C ASP A 121 -13.27 12.81 -23.72
N VAL A 122 -13.82 13.69 -22.89
CA VAL A 122 -13.34 15.06 -22.72
C VAL A 122 -11.96 15.09 -22.07
N GLU A 123 -11.77 14.36 -20.98
CA GLU A 123 -10.47 14.29 -20.29
C GLU A 123 -9.34 13.73 -21.16
N LYS A 124 -9.65 12.83 -22.12
CA LYS A 124 -8.66 12.31 -23.08
C LYS A 124 -8.08 13.39 -24.02
N THR A 125 -8.82 14.48 -24.25
CA THR A 125 -8.39 15.59 -25.10
C THR A 125 -7.66 16.71 -24.33
N GLN A 126 -7.63 16.61 -23.01
CA GLN A 126 -6.99 17.57 -22.13
C GLN A 126 -5.52 17.23 -21.90
N TRP A 127 -4.75 18.18 -21.40
CA TRP A 127 -3.43 17.91 -20.88
C TRP A 127 -3.48 16.80 -19.84
N TYR A 128 -2.62 15.79 -19.98
CA TYR A 128 -2.72 14.54 -19.23
C TYR A 128 -2.82 14.72 -17.71
N PHE A 129 -2.06 15.66 -17.14
CA PHE A 129 -2.07 15.91 -15.69
C PHE A 129 -3.29 16.69 -15.21
N GLN A 130 -4.07 17.32 -16.11
CA GLN A 130 -5.16 18.24 -15.73
C GLN A 130 -6.18 17.59 -14.82
N ARG A 131 -6.58 16.35 -15.09
CA ARG A 131 -7.54 15.61 -14.27
C ARG A 131 -7.05 15.31 -12.84
N TYR A 132 -5.73 15.36 -12.60
CA TYR A 132 -5.12 15.14 -11.28
C TYR A 132 -4.92 16.45 -10.52
N VAL A 133 -4.67 17.55 -11.22
CA VAL A 133 -4.37 18.87 -10.63
C VAL A 133 -5.49 19.34 -9.71
N GLN A 134 -6.75 19.17 -10.10
CA GLN A 134 -7.91 19.56 -9.29
C GLN A 134 -8.01 18.82 -7.94
N HIS A 135 -7.28 17.73 -7.78
CA HIS A 135 -7.27 16.90 -6.58
C HIS A 135 -6.02 17.09 -5.72
N LEU A 136 -5.14 18.02 -6.05
CA LEU A 136 -3.97 18.35 -5.24
C LEU A 136 -4.38 18.90 -3.86
N PRO A 137 -3.53 18.71 -2.82
CA PRO A 137 -3.86 19.16 -1.48
C PRO A 137 -3.87 20.69 -1.36
N SER A 138 -4.90 21.22 -0.69
CA SER A 138 -4.93 22.58 -0.15
C SER A 138 -4.14 22.66 1.15
N ALA A 139 -3.93 23.88 1.67
CA ALA A 139 -3.30 24.07 2.99
C ALA A 139 -4.07 23.32 4.09
N GLY A 140 -3.36 22.55 4.89
CA GLY A 140 -3.94 21.73 5.96
C GLY A 140 -4.47 20.36 5.52
N GLU A 141 -4.23 19.95 4.27
CA GLU A 141 -4.75 18.67 3.74
C GLU A 141 -3.66 17.60 3.54
N ILE A 142 -4.08 16.37 3.74
CA ILE A 142 -3.37 15.14 3.33
C ILE A 142 -4.21 14.43 2.26
N VAL A 143 -3.65 14.27 1.07
CA VAL A 143 -4.34 13.59 -0.04
C VAL A 143 -3.64 12.29 -0.38
N PHE A 144 -4.42 11.22 -0.53
CA PHE A 144 -3.97 9.87 -0.86
C PHE A 144 -4.47 9.50 -2.24
N PHE A 145 -3.58 9.31 -3.20
CA PHE A 145 -3.93 8.80 -4.52
C PHE A 145 -3.81 7.27 -4.55
N ASP A 146 -4.94 6.55 -4.70
CA ASP A 146 -4.95 5.11 -5.05
C ASP A 146 -4.88 4.98 -6.57
N ARG A 147 -3.69 4.85 -7.12
CA ARG A 147 -3.26 5.12 -8.49
C ARG A 147 -3.26 6.64 -8.80
N SER A 148 -2.44 7.04 -9.73
CA SER A 148 -2.18 8.44 -10.04
C SER A 148 -1.89 8.63 -11.53
N TRP A 149 -1.27 9.75 -11.87
CA TRP A 149 -0.73 9.99 -13.21
C TRP A 149 0.24 8.90 -13.68
N TYR A 150 0.78 8.08 -12.79
CA TYR A 150 1.62 6.95 -13.13
C TYR A 150 0.88 5.79 -13.82
N ASN A 151 -0.44 5.87 -13.98
CA ASN A 151 -1.16 4.98 -14.91
C ASN A 151 -0.53 5.02 -16.31
N ARG A 152 -0.08 6.21 -16.79
CA ARG A 152 0.58 6.42 -18.09
C ARG A 152 1.98 5.78 -18.16
N ALA A 153 2.62 5.50 -17.03
CA ALA A 153 3.89 4.76 -16.98
C ALA A 153 3.70 3.25 -16.74
N GLY A 154 2.53 2.81 -16.32
CA GLY A 154 2.25 1.44 -15.89
C GLY A 154 1.19 0.75 -16.73
N VAL A 155 -0.06 0.82 -16.27
CA VAL A 155 -1.17 0.08 -16.87
C VAL A 155 -1.49 0.51 -18.30
N GLU A 156 -1.39 1.79 -18.61
CA GLU A 156 -1.79 2.32 -19.92
C GLU A 156 -0.91 1.77 -21.07
N PRO A 157 0.42 1.86 -21.04
CA PRO A 157 1.25 1.30 -22.11
C PRO A 157 1.22 -0.23 -22.15
N VAL A 158 1.10 -0.91 -20.99
CA VAL A 158 1.06 -2.38 -20.95
C VAL A 158 -0.23 -2.93 -21.55
N MET A 159 -1.34 -2.23 -21.38
CA MET A 159 -2.66 -2.64 -21.86
C MET A 159 -3.04 -2.01 -23.22
N GLY A 160 -2.20 -1.14 -23.75
CA GLY A 160 -2.47 -0.42 -25.01
C GLY A 160 -3.54 0.67 -24.86
N PHE A 161 -3.63 1.32 -23.70
CA PHE A 161 -4.59 2.41 -23.44
C PHE A 161 -4.00 3.80 -23.77
N CYS A 162 -2.74 3.88 -24.11
CA CYS A 162 -2.07 5.05 -24.64
C CYS A 162 -1.13 4.67 -25.79
N THR A 163 -0.76 5.66 -26.62
CA THR A 163 0.22 5.43 -27.68
C THR A 163 1.64 5.40 -27.11
N PRO A 164 2.62 4.85 -27.84
CA PRO A 164 4.02 4.92 -27.43
C PRO A 164 4.54 6.35 -27.26
N GLU A 165 4.08 7.27 -28.11
CA GLU A 165 4.45 8.71 -28.07
C GLU A 165 3.96 9.37 -26.79
N GLU A 166 2.68 9.17 -26.43
CA GLU A 166 2.08 9.67 -25.18
C GLU A 166 2.80 9.12 -23.94
N HIS A 167 3.19 7.85 -23.98
CA HIS A 167 3.97 7.25 -22.91
C HIS A 167 5.35 7.88 -22.77
N GLN A 168 6.07 8.08 -23.89
CA GLN A 168 7.40 8.70 -23.89
C GLN A 168 7.33 10.18 -23.46
N GLU A 169 6.31 10.91 -23.90
CA GLU A 169 6.08 12.29 -23.48
C GLU A 169 5.89 12.37 -21.97
N PHE A 170 5.03 11.52 -21.41
CA PHE A 170 4.83 11.43 -19.97
C PHE A 170 6.13 11.17 -19.20
N LEU A 171 6.96 10.23 -19.65
CA LEU A 171 8.22 9.91 -18.99
C LEU A 171 9.21 11.10 -19.00
N ARG A 172 9.17 11.94 -20.03
CA ARG A 172 10.00 13.16 -20.09
C ARG A 172 9.49 14.26 -19.15
N GLU A 173 8.17 14.37 -18.98
CA GLU A 173 7.55 15.50 -18.28
C GLU A 173 7.34 15.25 -16.78
N VAL A 174 7.13 14.00 -16.36
CA VAL A 174 6.68 13.69 -15.00
C VAL A 174 7.63 14.19 -13.91
N GLY A 175 8.95 14.14 -14.15
CA GLY A 175 9.95 14.64 -13.21
C GLY A 175 9.85 16.15 -12.99
N GLU A 176 9.63 16.93 -14.05
CA GLU A 176 9.45 18.37 -14.00
C GLU A 176 8.11 18.76 -13.37
N TYR A 177 7.04 18.04 -13.70
CA TYR A 177 5.74 18.23 -13.07
C TYR A 177 5.83 18.05 -11.54
N GLU A 178 6.44 16.97 -11.08
CA GLU A 178 6.62 16.71 -9.64
C GLU A 178 7.54 17.73 -8.98
N ARG A 179 8.56 18.21 -9.68
CA ARG A 179 9.42 19.29 -9.18
C ARG A 179 8.62 20.57 -8.95
N MET A 180 7.72 20.94 -9.86
CA MET A 180 6.82 22.10 -9.68
C MET A 180 5.91 21.91 -8.47
N LEU A 181 5.35 20.71 -8.25
CA LEU A 181 4.53 20.42 -7.07
C LEU A 181 5.32 20.58 -5.76
N VAL A 182 6.53 20.03 -5.70
CA VAL A 182 7.39 20.15 -4.51
C VAL A 182 7.80 21.60 -4.27
N ASN A 183 8.17 22.35 -5.32
CA ASN A 183 8.52 23.76 -5.23
C ASN A 183 7.32 24.63 -4.77
N SER A 184 6.08 24.21 -5.04
CA SER A 184 4.87 24.88 -4.54
C SER A 184 4.59 24.59 -3.05
N GLY A 185 5.47 23.85 -2.38
CA GLY A 185 5.36 23.49 -0.97
C GLY A 185 4.54 22.23 -0.70
N ILE A 186 4.28 21.40 -1.70
CA ILE A 186 3.65 20.09 -1.51
C ILE A 186 4.73 19.10 -1.08
N LYS A 187 4.54 18.46 0.06
CA LYS A 187 5.35 17.31 0.48
C LYS A 187 4.84 16.05 -0.21
N LEU A 188 5.60 15.58 -1.20
CA LEU A 188 5.24 14.44 -2.02
C LEU A 188 5.88 13.16 -1.50
N PHE A 189 5.07 12.11 -1.30
CA PHE A 189 5.50 10.74 -1.03
C PHE A 189 5.07 9.84 -2.19
N LYS A 190 6.00 9.02 -2.71
CA LYS A 190 5.71 8.06 -3.76
C LYS A 190 6.02 6.64 -3.28
N PHE A 191 5.00 5.80 -3.23
CA PHE A 191 5.10 4.40 -2.81
C PHE A 191 4.77 3.46 -3.96
N TYR A 192 5.67 2.53 -4.25
CA TYR A 192 5.41 1.45 -5.19
C TYR A 192 5.31 0.12 -4.43
N PHE A 193 4.11 -0.47 -4.38
CA PHE A 193 3.85 -1.76 -3.76
C PHE A 193 4.23 -2.88 -4.71
N SER A 194 5.30 -3.60 -4.38
CA SER A 194 5.86 -4.69 -5.14
C SER A 194 5.45 -6.03 -4.50
N VAL A 195 4.71 -6.84 -5.26
CA VAL A 195 4.31 -8.19 -4.89
C VAL A 195 5.00 -9.18 -5.82
N SER A 196 5.33 -10.39 -5.34
CA SER A 196 5.87 -11.45 -6.18
C SER A 196 4.79 -12.05 -7.09
N LYS A 197 5.19 -12.62 -8.24
CA LYS A 197 4.27 -13.22 -9.21
C LYS A 197 3.41 -14.31 -8.56
N ASN A 198 4.02 -15.16 -7.75
CA ASN A 198 3.35 -16.26 -7.06
C ASN A 198 2.34 -15.77 -6.01
N GLU A 199 2.71 -14.76 -5.22
CA GLU A 199 1.79 -14.20 -4.22
C GLU A 199 0.65 -13.43 -4.88
N GLN A 200 0.88 -12.75 -6.01
CA GLN A 200 -0.19 -12.11 -6.78
C GLN A 200 -1.18 -13.15 -7.30
N ALA A 201 -0.70 -14.25 -7.91
CA ALA A 201 -1.55 -15.34 -8.39
C ALA A 201 -2.41 -15.94 -7.28
N LYS A 202 -1.81 -16.18 -6.09
CA LYS A 202 -2.53 -16.64 -4.90
C LYS A 202 -3.65 -15.66 -4.52
N ARG A 203 -3.37 -14.36 -4.48
CA ARG A 203 -4.33 -13.33 -4.12
C ARG A 203 -5.47 -13.20 -5.12
N PHE A 204 -5.21 -13.39 -6.41
CA PHE A 204 -6.25 -13.44 -7.44
C PHE A 204 -7.15 -14.67 -7.25
N LYS A 205 -6.58 -15.83 -6.92
CA LYS A 205 -7.36 -17.03 -6.58
C LYS A 205 -8.26 -16.78 -5.37
N GLU A 206 -7.73 -16.15 -4.32
CA GLU A 206 -8.52 -15.79 -3.13
C GLU A 206 -9.66 -14.81 -3.47
N ARG A 207 -9.46 -13.86 -4.41
CA ARG A 207 -10.52 -12.94 -4.85
C ARG A 207 -11.66 -13.66 -5.57
N LYS A 208 -11.36 -14.71 -6.35
CA LYS A 208 -12.38 -15.50 -7.06
C LYS A 208 -13.29 -16.28 -6.12
N THR A 209 -12.76 -16.69 -4.96
CA THR A 209 -13.49 -17.56 -4.02
C THR A 209 -14.16 -16.81 -2.85
N ASP A 210 -13.73 -15.60 -2.55
CA ASP A 210 -14.25 -14.81 -1.42
C ASP A 210 -15.31 -13.81 -1.92
N PRO A 211 -16.58 -13.96 -1.53
CA PRO A 211 -17.66 -13.08 -1.97
C PRO A 211 -17.40 -11.59 -1.68
N LEU A 212 -16.70 -11.28 -0.57
CA LEU A 212 -16.36 -9.91 -0.19
C LEU A 212 -15.20 -9.32 -1.03
N LYS A 213 -14.57 -10.12 -1.90
CA LYS A 213 -13.45 -9.70 -2.75
C LYS A 213 -13.74 -9.82 -4.25
N GLN A 214 -14.81 -10.49 -4.64
CA GLN A 214 -15.16 -10.71 -6.06
C GLN A 214 -15.32 -9.39 -6.83
N PHE A 215 -15.90 -8.36 -6.22
CA PHE A 215 -16.06 -7.04 -6.85
C PHE A 215 -14.72 -6.31 -7.12
N LYS A 216 -13.60 -6.81 -6.59
CA LYS A 216 -12.24 -6.30 -6.88
C LYS A 216 -11.60 -6.95 -8.10
N LEU A 217 -12.25 -7.93 -8.72
CA LEU A 217 -11.77 -8.52 -9.96
C LEU A 217 -12.05 -7.58 -11.13
N SER A 218 -11.07 -7.39 -11.97
CA SER A 218 -11.17 -6.59 -13.18
C SER A 218 -10.63 -7.37 -14.38
N PRO A 219 -11.02 -7.06 -15.62
CA PRO A 219 -10.44 -7.66 -16.82
C PRO A 219 -8.92 -7.46 -16.94
N VAL A 220 -8.39 -6.41 -16.28
CA VAL A 220 -6.95 -6.15 -16.21
C VAL A 220 -6.25 -7.19 -15.32
N ASP A 221 -6.90 -7.62 -14.22
CA ASP A 221 -6.35 -8.62 -13.31
C ASP A 221 -6.11 -9.97 -13.99
N GLU A 222 -6.97 -10.35 -14.95
CA GLU A 222 -6.83 -11.61 -15.69
C GLU A 222 -5.57 -11.63 -16.54
N LYS A 223 -5.24 -10.52 -17.21
CA LYS A 223 -4.06 -10.38 -18.05
C LYS A 223 -2.77 -10.05 -17.27
N ALA A 224 -2.88 -9.67 -15.99
CA ALA A 224 -1.73 -9.19 -15.20
C ALA A 224 -0.62 -10.24 -15.03
N GLN A 225 -0.97 -11.54 -15.00
CA GLN A 225 -0.01 -12.64 -14.89
C GLN A 225 0.70 -12.93 -16.22
N GLU A 226 -0.01 -12.84 -17.35
CA GLU A 226 0.54 -13.03 -18.69
C GLU A 226 1.47 -11.87 -19.07
N LEU A 227 1.06 -10.65 -18.74
CA LEU A 227 1.81 -9.43 -19.02
C LEU A 227 2.86 -9.07 -17.95
N TRP A 228 3.22 -10.05 -17.10
CA TRP A 228 4.13 -9.81 -15.97
C TRP A 228 5.43 -9.13 -16.38
N ASP A 229 6.07 -9.57 -17.44
CA ASP A 229 7.35 -9.02 -17.90
C ASP A 229 7.18 -7.62 -18.51
N LYS A 230 6.09 -7.35 -19.22
CA LYS A 230 5.77 -6.01 -19.73
C LYS A 230 5.59 -5.01 -18.58
N TYR A 231 4.87 -5.41 -17.51
CA TYR A 231 4.78 -4.59 -16.30
C TYR A 231 6.11 -4.40 -15.58
N THR A 232 7.03 -5.37 -15.67
CA THR A 232 8.37 -5.25 -15.10
C THR A 232 9.18 -4.21 -15.85
N ILE A 233 9.16 -4.24 -17.18
CA ILE A 233 9.82 -3.25 -18.04
C ILE A 233 9.22 -1.86 -17.81
N ALA A 234 7.89 -1.72 -17.78
CA ALA A 234 7.20 -0.46 -17.53
C ALA A 234 7.58 0.12 -16.15
N LYS A 235 7.64 -0.70 -15.10
CA LYS A 235 8.14 -0.29 -13.80
C LYS A 235 9.58 0.23 -13.86
N TYR A 236 10.47 -0.47 -14.57
CA TYR A 236 11.85 -0.06 -14.69
C TYR A 236 11.97 1.31 -15.37
N SER A 237 11.31 1.50 -16.53
CA SER A 237 11.29 2.78 -17.23
C SER A 237 10.70 3.92 -16.39
N MET A 238 9.63 3.64 -15.66
CA MET A 238 9.02 4.58 -14.71
C MET A 238 10.02 5.02 -13.63
N LEU A 239 10.73 4.07 -13.01
CA LEU A 239 11.68 4.39 -11.96
C LEU A 239 12.85 5.21 -12.51
N LEU A 240 13.41 4.85 -13.67
CA LEU A 240 14.49 5.62 -14.31
C LEU A 240 14.09 7.06 -14.61
N ALA A 241 12.86 7.28 -15.09
CA ALA A 241 12.39 8.60 -15.48
C ALA A 241 11.99 9.49 -14.30
N SER A 242 11.60 8.89 -13.17
CA SER A 242 10.92 9.63 -12.11
C SER A 242 11.45 9.42 -10.69
N HIS A 243 12.48 8.60 -10.50
CA HIS A 243 13.17 8.54 -9.20
C HIS A 243 14.14 9.71 -9.10
N THR A 244 13.74 10.76 -8.41
CA THR A 244 14.49 12.02 -8.30
C THR A 244 14.76 12.35 -6.84
N SER A 245 15.75 13.21 -6.58
CA SER A 245 16.10 13.63 -5.21
C SER A 245 14.98 14.41 -4.52
N HIS A 246 14.17 15.17 -5.27
CA HIS A 246 13.04 15.94 -4.74
C HIS A 246 11.75 15.10 -4.58
N ALA A 247 11.63 14.00 -5.32
CA ALA A 247 10.48 13.10 -5.28
C ALA A 247 10.92 11.63 -5.44
N PRO A 248 11.59 11.04 -4.43
CA PRO A 248 12.09 9.67 -4.51
C PRO A 248 10.97 8.64 -4.45
N TRP A 249 11.12 7.56 -5.21
CA TRP A 249 10.31 6.36 -5.06
C TRP A 249 10.75 5.50 -3.88
N ILE A 250 9.79 5.04 -3.13
CA ILE A 250 9.96 4.05 -2.07
C ILE A 250 9.25 2.77 -2.47
N ILE A 251 10.03 1.71 -2.63
CA ILE A 251 9.53 0.40 -3.03
C ILE A 251 9.19 -0.40 -1.77
N ILE A 252 7.95 -0.85 -1.67
CA ILE A 252 7.44 -1.63 -0.52
C ILE A 252 7.20 -3.07 -0.97
N ARG A 253 8.02 -4.01 -0.49
CA ARG A 253 7.81 -5.45 -0.71
C ARG A 253 6.61 -5.92 0.08
N SER A 254 5.55 -6.32 -0.60
CA SER A 254 4.23 -6.47 -0.02
C SER A 254 3.69 -7.90 0.01
N ASP A 255 4.53 -8.92 -0.16
CA ASP A 255 4.13 -10.30 -0.01
C ASP A 255 3.55 -10.56 1.40
N ASN A 256 4.08 -9.90 2.41
CA ASN A 256 3.45 -9.83 3.72
C ASN A 256 2.78 -8.48 3.91
N LYS A 257 1.45 -8.44 3.73
CA LYS A 257 0.64 -7.20 3.82
C LYS A 257 0.78 -6.48 5.17
N LYS A 258 0.87 -7.22 6.29
CA LYS A 258 1.00 -6.63 7.63
C LYS A 258 2.35 -5.92 7.79
N LYS A 259 3.45 -6.58 7.41
CA LYS A 259 4.79 -5.98 7.45
C LYS A 259 4.92 -4.79 6.49
N ALA A 260 4.40 -4.91 5.26
CA ALA A 260 4.38 -3.82 4.29
C ALA A 260 3.68 -2.58 4.83
N ARG A 261 2.50 -2.77 5.43
CA ARG A 261 1.68 -1.72 6.02
C ARG A 261 2.40 -0.99 7.14
N LEU A 262 2.93 -1.72 8.15
CA LEU A 262 3.68 -1.12 9.25
C LEU A 262 4.91 -0.33 8.77
N ASN A 263 5.67 -0.85 7.80
CA ASN A 263 6.84 -0.16 7.27
C ASN A 263 6.47 1.10 6.48
N CYS A 264 5.33 1.09 5.74
CA CYS A 264 4.81 2.28 5.09
C CYS A 264 4.47 3.40 6.10
N PHE A 265 3.75 3.07 7.18
CA PHE A 265 3.44 4.01 8.26
C PHE A 265 4.72 4.57 8.90
N LYS A 266 5.66 3.69 9.26
CA LYS A 266 6.94 4.09 9.85
C LYS A 266 7.70 5.05 8.94
N TYR A 267 7.70 4.80 7.64
CA TYR A 267 8.37 5.68 6.68
C TYR A 267 7.73 7.07 6.65
N ILE A 268 6.40 7.15 6.50
CA ILE A 268 5.67 8.43 6.49
C ILE A 268 5.99 9.23 7.76
N LEU A 269 5.88 8.59 8.91
CA LEU A 269 6.10 9.21 10.21
C LEU A 269 7.57 9.58 10.43
N SER A 270 8.53 8.74 10.01
CA SER A 270 9.96 9.04 10.13
C SER A 270 10.36 10.29 9.33
N ARG A 271 9.74 10.48 8.17
CA ARG A 271 10.01 11.60 7.25
C ARG A 271 9.16 12.85 7.54
N SER A 272 8.33 12.82 8.58
CA SER A 272 7.48 13.95 8.98
C SER A 272 7.91 14.49 10.34
N THR A 273 7.94 15.82 10.46
CA THR A 273 8.22 16.51 11.73
C THR A 273 6.89 17.03 12.27
N TYR A 274 6.60 16.78 13.55
CA TYR A 274 5.41 17.24 14.25
C TYR A 274 5.66 17.21 15.76
N PRO A 275 4.95 18.02 16.57
CA PRO A 275 5.09 18.05 18.02
C PRO A 275 4.73 16.70 18.68
N THR A 276 5.26 16.44 19.85
CA THR A 276 4.95 15.26 20.67
C THR A 276 5.12 13.90 19.95
N LYS A 277 5.97 13.89 18.92
CA LYS A 277 6.34 12.68 18.21
C LYS A 277 7.06 11.71 19.16
N ILE A 278 6.68 10.43 19.11
CA ILE A 278 7.40 9.40 19.84
C ILE A 278 8.85 9.26 19.34
N ILE A 279 9.72 8.70 20.18
CA ILE A 279 11.16 8.60 19.90
C ILE A 279 11.40 7.89 18.56
N ALA A 280 12.38 8.37 17.80
CA ALA A 280 12.73 7.86 16.48
C ALA A 280 13.01 6.34 16.41
N SER A 281 13.51 5.74 17.51
CA SER A 281 13.73 4.28 17.61
C SER A 281 12.46 3.44 17.41
N ASN A 282 11.29 4.02 17.59
CA ASN A 282 10.01 3.34 17.34
C ASN A 282 9.65 3.24 15.84
N PHE A 283 10.36 3.98 14.97
CA PHE A 283 10.15 3.97 13.53
C PHE A 283 11.21 3.17 12.76
N VAL A 284 11.76 2.14 13.37
CA VAL A 284 12.72 1.25 12.70
C VAL A 284 12.06 0.61 11.48
N ILE A 285 12.63 0.89 10.32
CA ILE A 285 12.19 0.41 9.02
C ILE A 285 13.02 -0.82 8.65
N SER A 286 12.38 -1.84 8.10
CA SER A 286 13.07 -3.04 7.64
C SER A 286 13.55 -2.86 6.20
N ASP A 287 14.86 -2.91 5.97
CA ASP A 287 15.48 -2.86 4.63
C ASP A 287 15.08 -4.05 3.75
N LYS A 288 14.56 -5.13 4.34
CA LYS A 288 14.01 -6.27 3.60
C LYS A 288 12.62 -5.98 3.03
N ILE A 289 11.91 -5.01 3.61
CA ILE A 289 10.54 -4.66 3.23
C ILE A 289 10.52 -3.37 2.42
N LEU A 290 11.34 -2.40 2.78
CA LEU A 290 11.34 -1.08 2.18
C LEU A 290 12.71 -0.81 1.55
N LEU A 291 12.70 -0.51 0.25
CA LEU A 291 13.88 -0.19 -0.52
C LEU A 291 13.74 1.21 -1.13
N ASP A 292 14.86 1.86 -1.25
CA ASP A 292 14.99 3.05 -2.08
C ASP A 292 14.93 2.71 -3.57
N GLY A 293 14.45 3.63 -4.40
CA GLY A 293 14.32 3.42 -5.84
C GLY A 293 15.63 3.11 -6.54
N ASP A 294 16.76 3.71 -6.15
CA ASP A 294 18.08 3.41 -6.72
C ASP A 294 18.48 1.96 -6.47
N LYS A 295 18.22 1.44 -5.27
CA LYS A 295 18.48 0.02 -4.97
C LYS A 295 17.63 -0.91 -5.82
N GLU A 296 16.37 -0.56 -6.01
CA GLU A 296 15.47 -1.37 -6.83
C GLU A 296 15.88 -1.34 -8.31
N ILE A 297 16.28 -0.19 -8.86
CA ILE A 297 16.78 -0.06 -10.23
C ILE A 297 17.99 -1.00 -10.43
N LYS A 298 18.98 -0.95 -9.54
CA LYS A 298 20.17 -1.82 -9.61
C LYS A 298 19.83 -3.31 -9.54
N LEU A 299 18.86 -3.69 -8.69
CA LEU A 299 18.39 -5.07 -8.60
C LEU A 299 17.68 -5.52 -9.90
N MET A 300 16.90 -4.64 -10.52
CA MET A 300 16.22 -4.94 -11.78
C MET A 300 17.21 -5.07 -12.92
N GLU A 301 18.22 -4.22 -13.02
CA GLU A 301 19.32 -4.29 -14.01
C GLU A 301 20.08 -5.59 -13.90
N SER A 302 20.47 -5.97 -12.68
CA SER A 302 21.16 -7.24 -12.43
C SER A 302 20.31 -8.45 -12.86
N ALA A 303 19.01 -8.44 -12.56
CA ALA A 303 18.11 -9.51 -12.95
C ALA A 303 17.88 -9.59 -14.48
N MET A 304 17.84 -8.46 -15.17
CA MET A 304 17.70 -8.40 -16.64
C MET A 304 18.97 -8.90 -17.33
N SER A 305 20.15 -8.58 -16.79
CA SER A 305 21.45 -9.03 -17.33
C SER A 305 21.61 -10.54 -17.20
N LEU A 306 21.19 -11.13 -16.08
CA LEU A 306 21.23 -12.59 -15.89
C LEU A 306 20.33 -13.32 -16.89
N LYS A 307 19.09 -12.85 -17.11
CA LYS A 307 18.18 -13.44 -18.11
C LYS A 307 18.77 -13.42 -19.52
N LYS A 308 19.44 -12.33 -19.91
CA LYS A 308 20.12 -12.26 -21.22
C LYS A 308 21.21 -13.32 -21.36
N ASN A 309 22.01 -13.54 -20.33
CA ASN A 309 23.10 -14.54 -20.38
C ASN A 309 22.55 -15.97 -20.46
N ASP A 310 21.44 -16.26 -19.75
CA ASP A 310 20.80 -17.58 -19.82
C ASP A 310 20.23 -17.86 -21.22
N GLU A 311 19.57 -16.87 -21.85
CA GLU A 311 19.06 -17.00 -23.23
C GLU A 311 20.18 -17.14 -24.30
N PHE A 312 21.38 -16.60 -24.05
CA PHE A 312 22.55 -16.79 -24.90
C PHE A 312 23.15 -18.20 -24.77
N ASN A 313 23.19 -18.72 -23.54
CA ASN A 313 23.74 -20.06 -23.27
C ASN A 313 22.82 -21.21 -23.70
N GLU A 314 21.48 -20.98 -23.80
CA GLU A 314 20.53 -21.97 -24.31
C GLU A 314 20.48 -22.04 -25.87
N LYS A 315 21.01 -21.04 -26.56
CA LYS A 315 21.05 -20.96 -28.05
C LYS A 315 22.38 -21.31 -28.68
N GLY A 316 23.38 -21.60 -27.87
CA GLY A 316 24.72 -22.07 -28.33
C GLY A 316 24.91 -23.54 -28.03
#